data_a2ece6fc55b689354aa53240ce08a759
#
_entry.id   a2ece6fc55b689354aa53240ce08a759
#
_cell.length_a   1.000
_cell.length_b   1.000
_cell.length_c   1.000
_cell.angle_alpha   90.00
_cell.angle_beta   90.00
_cell.angle_gamma   90.00
#
_symmetry.space_group_name_H-M   'P 1'
#
loop_
_entity.id
_entity.type
_entity.pdbx_description
1 polymer ?
#
loop_
_entity_poly.entity_id
_entity_poly.type
_entity_poly.pdbx_seq_one_letter_code
_entity_poly.pdbx_strand_id
1 'polypeptide(L)'
;AFYLQRGTSQDNRNIKANFYSGRATYKLSTKNSLTLGYDHYSGTDFSSTNTLTETRTFSTLYGPGHKYLGYMDYFGVPENHGSGINDLLLTVNLGLGKNGSLEATIHQFNLPEGYLKNGIKVDKNLGQELDIVYNQKLDNVISIKAGFSTFFYTQSMEQLKGRIPNQGDHALFGWLMLVVKPSLTIQKVRDHP
;
A
#
# COMPACT_ATOMS: atom_id res chain seq x y z
N ALA A 1 11.78 4.50 7.15
CA ALA A 1 11.06 5.66 7.72
C ALA A 1 10.52 5.30 9.11
N PHE A 2 10.43 6.30 9.99
CA PHE A 2 9.84 6.14 11.32
C PHE A 2 9.14 7.43 11.73
N TYR A 3 7.88 7.34 12.17
CA TYR A 3 7.08 8.48 12.63
C TYR A 3 6.40 8.16 13.95
N LEU A 4 6.34 9.15 14.83
CA LEU A 4 5.62 9.10 16.10
C LEU A 4 4.54 10.18 16.11
N GLN A 5 3.33 9.81 16.55
CA GLN A 5 2.26 10.76 16.83
C GLN A 5 1.98 10.77 18.33
N ARG A 6 1.98 11.96 18.91
CA ARG A 6 1.74 12.22 20.33
C ARG A 6 0.84 13.43 20.46
N GLY A 7 0.01 13.45 21.48
CA GLY A 7 -0.91 14.56 21.77
C GLY A 7 -2.21 14.07 22.37
N THR A 8 -3.26 14.86 22.18
CA THR A 8 -4.62 14.54 22.61
C THR A 8 -5.56 14.58 21.42
N SER A 9 -6.39 13.56 21.28
CA SER A 9 -7.42 13.49 20.22
C SER A 9 -8.62 14.40 20.57
N GLN A 10 -9.51 14.65 19.60
CA GLN A 10 -10.71 15.46 19.80
C GLN A 10 -11.64 14.93 20.90
N ASP A 11 -11.63 13.63 21.15
CA ASP A 11 -12.38 12.93 22.18
C ASP A 11 -11.58 12.75 23.49
N ASN A 12 -10.58 13.59 23.72
CA ASN A 12 -9.72 13.65 24.93
C ASN A 12 -8.95 12.36 25.24
N ARG A 13 -8.68 11.52 24.27
CA ARG A 13 -7.79 10.36 24.44
C ARG A 13 -6.34 10.72 24.17
N ASN A 14 -5.40 10.13 24.91
CA ASN A 14 -3.99 10.29 24.67
C ASN A 14 -3.58 9.58 23.36
N ILE A 15 -2.94 10.30 22.45
CA ILE A 15 -2.42 9.73 21.19
C ILE A 15 -1.03 9.14 21.45
N LYS A 16 -0.84 7.85 21.16
CA LYS A 16 0.42 7.11 21.24
C LYS A 16 0.63 6.24 20.02
N ALA A 17 0.57 6.85 18.84
CA ALA A 17 0.65 6.14 17.56
C ALA A 17 2.07 6.18 16.96
N ASN A 18 2.36 5.20 16.13
CA ASN A 18 3.61 5.12 15.39
C ASN A 18 3.43 4.46 14.02
N PHE A 19 4.34 4.80 13.12
CA PHE A 19 4.52 4.15 11.84
C PHE A 19 6.00 3.85 11.66
N TYR A 20 6.33 2.69 11.12
CA TYR A 20 7.67 2.43 10.63
C TYR A 20 7.63 1.60 9.35
N SER A 21 8.63 1.84 8.50
CA SER A 21 8.80 1.23 7.20
C SER A 21 10.27 0.95 6.95
N GLY A 22 10.57 -0.25 6.47
CA GLY A 22 11.90 -0.67 6.10
C GLY A 22 11.90 -1.45 4.79
N ARG A 23 12.95 -1.28 3.98
CA ARG A 23 13.18 -1.99 2.73
C ARG A 23 14.63 -2.45 2.65
N ALA A 24 14.84 -3.69 2.22
CA ALA A 24 16.15 -4.25 1.90
C ALA A 24 16.13 -4.74 0.46
N THR A 25 17.01 -4.18 -0.38
CA THR A 25 17.07 -4.52 -1.81
C THR A 25 18.40 -5.21 -2.14
N TYR A 26 18.31 -6.39 -2.70
CA TYR A 26 19.43 -7.12 -3.27
C TYR A 26 19.42 -7.00 -4.80
N LYS A 27 20.50 -6.45 -5.36
CA LYS A 27 20.67 -6.30 -6.82
C LYS A 27 21.28 -7.59 -7.39
N LEU A 28 20.50 -8.28 -8.21
CA LEU A 28 20.94 -9.47 -8.94
C LEU A 28 21.74 -9.10 -10.19
N SER A 29 21.41 -7.96 -10.81
CA SER A 29 22.10 -7.38 -11.96
C SER A 29 21.81 -5.88 -12.05
N THR A 30 22.28 -5.21 -13.11
CA THR A 30 21.96 -3.81 -13.38
C THR A 30 20.46 -3.55 -13.61
N LYS A 31 19.70 -4.58 -13.98
CA LYS A 31 18.26 -4.48 -14.30
C LYS A 31 17.36 -5.34 -13.42
N ASN A 32 17.93 -6.25 -12.62
CA ASN A 32 17.16 -7.19 -11.83
C ASN A 32 17.44 -7.00 -10.35
N SER A 33 16.41 -6.99 -9.54
CA SER A 33 16.52 -6.88 -8.09
C SER A 33 15.41 -7.60 -7.35
N LEU A 34 15.69 -7.94 -6.09
CA LEU A 34 14.77 -8.49 -5.13
C LEU A 34 14.69 -7.51 -3.96
N THR A 35 13.50 -7.13 -3.54
CA THR A 35 13.28 -6.23 -2.40
C THR A 35 12.36 -6.90 -1.39
N LEU A 36 12.83 -7.05 -0.16
CA LEU A 36 12.01 -7.39 0.99
C LEU A 36 11.63 -6.12 1.73
N GLY A 37 10.37 -5.96 2.08
CA GLY A 37 9.85 -4.78 2.75
C GLY A 37 8.88 -5.10 3.87
N TYR A 38 8.78 -4.18 4.82
CA TYR A 38 7.81 -4.24 5.90
C TYR A 38 7.34 -2.85 6.26
N ASP A 39 6.01 -2.68 6.32
CA ASP A 39 5.33 -1.48 6.77
C ASP A 39 4.45 -1.80 7.97
N HIS A 40 4.53 -0.97 8.99
CA HIS A 40 3.70 -1.05 10.18
C HIS A 40 3.02 0.29 10.44
N TYR A 41 1.71 0.25 10.48
CA TYR A 41 0.85 1.34 10.95
C TYR A 41 0.22 0.87 12.26
N SER A 42 0.57 1.50 13.37
CA SER A 42 0.01 1.12 14.67
C SER A 42 -1.49 1.33 14.71
N GLY A 43 -2.16 0.49 15.49
CA GLY A 43 -3.59 0.55 15.72
C GLY A 43 -3.95 0.58 17.20
N THR A 44 -5.20 0.86 17.47
CA THR A 44 -5.81 0.70 18.79
C THR A 44 -6.41 -0.70 18.89
N ASP A 45 -6.21 -1.35 20.02
CA ASP A 45 -6.84 -2.65 20.28
C ASP A 45 -8.33 -2.46 20.61
N PHE A 46 -9.17 -2.91 19.70
CA PHE A 46 -10.63 -2.93 19.85
C PHE A 46 -11.17 -4.33 20.16
N SER A 47 -10.33 -5.22 20.68
CA SER A 47 -10.77 -6.59 21.08
C SER A 47 -11.50 -6.64 22.41
N SER A 48 -11.57 -5.52 23.15
CA SER A 48 -12.32 -5.41 24.41
C SER A 48 -13.32 -4.23 24.34
N THR A 49 -14.37 -4.34 25.18
CA THR A 49 -15.39 -3.29 25.32
C THR A 49 -15.03 -2.23 26.36
N ASN A 50 -13.82 -2.26 26.90
CA ASN A 50 -13.37 -1.31 27.91
C ASN A 50 -13.26 0.10 27.33
N THR A 51 -13.52 1.11 28.17
CA THR A 51 -13.35 2.52 27.79
C THR A 51 -11.89 2.78 27.50
N LEU A 52 -11.60 3.19 26.27
CA LEU A 52 -10.24 3.47 25.83
C LEU A 52 -9.84 4.90 26.29
N THR A 53 -8.80 5.00 27.09
CA THR A 53 -8.18 6.28 27.49
C THR A 53 -7.07 6.73 26.54
N GLU A 54 -6.63 5.81 25.68
CA GLU A 54 -5.58 6.04 24.69
C GLU A 54 -6.05 5.64 23.29
N THR A 55 -5.51 6.32 22.28
CA THR A 55 -5.58 5.89 20.89
C THR A 55 -4.17 5.64 20.36
N ARG A 56 -3.97 4.48 19.75
CA ARG A 56 -2.70 4.09 19.11
C ARG A 56 -2.83 4.03 17.59
N THR A 57 -3.99 4.46 17.08
CA THR A 57 -4.26 4.52 15.65
C THR A 57 -3.40 5.58 14.99
N PHE A 58 -2.48 5.13 14.13
CA PHE A 58 -1.69 6.03 13.31
C PHE A 58 -2.56 6.63 12.20
N SER A 59 -2.48 7.94 11.99
CA SER A 59 -3.17 8.66 10.91
C SER A 59 -2.15 9.43 10.09
N THR A 60 -2.09 9.18 8.78
CA THR A 60 -1.20 9.90 7.88
C THR A 60 -1.64 11.36 7.77
N LEU A 61 -0.77 12.29 8.16
CA LEU A 61 -1.07 13.72 8.12
C LEU A 61 -0.88 14.32 6.72
N TYR A 62 0.00 13.72 5.91
CA TYR A 62 0.39 14.24 4.59
C TYR A 62 0.59 13.10 3.60
N GLY A 63 0.24 13.37 2.34
CA GLY A 63 0.46 12.44 1.24
C GLY A 63 -0.80 11.64 0.82
N PRO A 64 -0.72 10.91 -0.30
CA PRO A 64 -1.82 10.07 -0.76
C PRO A 64 -1.96 8.86 0.16
N GLY A 65 -3.16 8.65 0.70
CA GLY A 65 -3.49 7.53 1.59
C GLY A 65 -3.48 6.15 0.93
N HIS A 66 -3.19 6.06 -0.38
CA HIS A 66 -3.43 4.88 -1.20
C HIS A 66 -2.18 4.24 -1.82
N LYS A 67 -1.01 4.88 -1.71
CA LYS A 67 0.13 4.52 -2.57
C LYS A 67 0.94 3.30 -2.12
N TYR A 68 0.81 2.85 -0.89
CA TYR A 68 1.81 1.96 -0.29
C TYR A 68 1.29 0.58 0.15
N LEU A 69 -0.02 0.39 0.13
CA LEU A 69 -0.68 -0.82 0.65
C LEU A 69 -1.36 -1.62 -0.49
N GLY A 70 -0.60 -1.89 -1.55
CA GLY A 70 -1.07 -2.59 -2.76
C GLY A 70 -1.83 -1.71 -3.75
N TYR A 71 -2.08 -2.22 -4.96
CA TYR A 71 -2.80 -1.51 -6.03
C TYR A 71 -4.31 -1.70 -6.00
N MET A 72 -4.81 -2.70 -5.24
CA MET A 72 -6.24 -2.94 -5.10
C MET A 72 -6.93 -1.90 -4.21
N ASP A 73 -6.16 -1.08 -3.48
CA ASP A 73 -6.62 0.04 -2.67
C ASP A 73 -7.66 -0.34 -1.60
N TYR A 74 -7.48 -1.50 -0.99
CA TYR A 74 -8.39 -1.99 0.05
C TYR A 74 -8.20 -1.30 1.41
N PHE A 75 -7.06 -0.62 1.60
CA PHE A 75 -6.69 -0.03 2.88
C PHE A 75 -6.52 1.48 2.76
N GLY A 76 -7.28 2.24 3.53
CA GLY A 76 -7.18 3.69 3.67
C GLY A 76 -6.72 4.09 5.07
N VAL A 77 -6.28 5.30 5.28
CA VAL A 77 -5.77 5.81 6.56
C VAL A 77 -6.84 6.63 7.27
N PRO A 78 -7.17 6.37 8.55
CA PRO A 78 -6.64 5.32 9.43
C PRO A 78 -7.12 3.91 9.03
N GLU A 79 -6.19 2.95 9.05
CA GLU A 79 -6.43 1.62 8.53
C GLU A 79 -7.35 0.77 9.43
N ASN A 80 -8.19 -0.06 8.78
CA ASN A 80 -8.99 -1.10 9.42
C ASN A 80 -9.77 -0.60 10.64
N HIS A 81 -10.53 0.48 10.44
CA HIS A 81 -11.30 1.13 11.52
C HIS A 81 -10.44 1.53 12.73
N GLY A 82 -9.17 1.81 12.52
CA GLY A 82 -8.23 2.22 13.54
C GLY A 82 -7.44 1.09 14.21
N SER A 83 -7.62 -0.16 13.80
CA SER A 83 -6.82 -1.30 14.32
C SER A 83 -5.43 -1.42 13.68
N GLY A 84 -5.11 -0.53 12.73
CA GLY A 84 -3.81 -0.50 12.05
C GLY A 84 -3.66 -1.57 10.98
N ILE A 85 -2.44 -1.63 10.40
CA ILE A 85 -2.09 -2.64 9.41
C ILE A 85 -0.59 -2.92 9.41
N ASN A 86 -0.25 -4.18 9.20
CA ASN A 86 1.08 -4.66 8.85
C ASN A 86 1.06 -5.13 7.41
N ASP A 87 2.05 -4.72 6.64
CA ASP A 87 2.30 -5.18 5.28
C ASP A 87 3.73 -5.74 5.18
N LEU A 88 3.83 -7.05 5.00
CA LEU A 88 5.09 -7.71 4.63
C LEU A 88 5.08 -7.92 3.13
N LEU A 89 6.06 -7.38 2.42
CA LEU A 89 6.08 -7.45 0.97
C LEU A 89 7.40 -7.97 0.40
N LEU A 90 7.30 -8.63 -0.74
CA LEU A 90 8.42 -9.07 -1.55
C LEU A 90 8.21 -8.60 -3.00
N THR A 91 9.14 -7.79 -3.49
CA THR A 91 9.12 -7.28 -4.87
C THR A 91 10.27 -7.87 -5.69
N VAL A 92 9.95 -8.35 -6.88
CA VAL A 92 10.92 -8.77 -7.91
C VAL A 92 10.83 -7.76 -9.05
N ASN A 93 11.97 -7.18 -9.41
CA ASN A 93 12.11 -6.34 -10.60
C ASN A 93 12.95 -7.08 -11.65
N LEU A 94 12.43 -7.16 -12.87
CA LEU A 94 13.08 -7.80 -14.01
C LEU A 94 13.18 -6.83 -15.18
N GLY A 95 14.37 -6.64 -15.72
CA GLY A 95 14.58 -5.93 -16.96
C GLY A 95 14.24 -6.81 -18.16
N LEU A 96 13.37 -6.35 -19.04
CA LEU A 96 12.95 -7.04 -20.25
C LEU A 96 13.51 -6.35 -21.48
N GLY A 97 14.51 -6.98 -22.08
CA GLY A 97 15.20 -6.43 -23.25
C GLY A 97 15.86 -5.07 -22.97
N LYS A 98 15.82 -4.15 -23.97
CA LYS A 98 16.48 -2.85 -23.87
C LYS A 98 15.66 -1.82 -23.08
N ASN A 99 14.35 -1.80 -23.28
CA ASN A 99 13.45 -0.72 -22.87
C ASN A 99 12.26 -1.18 -22.03
N GLY A 100 12.17 -2.47 -21.71
CA GLY A 100 11.07 -3.05 -20.93
C GLY A 100 11.46 -3.36 -19.49
N SER A 101 10.47 -3.42 -18.59
CA SER A 101 10.62 -3.95 -17.24
C SER A 101 9.31 -4.57 -16.75
N LEU A 102 9.45 -5.57 -15.90
CA LEU A 102 8.36 -6.19 -15.17
C LEU A 102 8.67 -6.05 -13.67
N GLU A 103 7.69 -5.59 -12.91
CA GLU A 103 7.69 -5.60 -11.45
C GLU A 103 6.58 -6.53 -10.97
N ALA A 104 6.89 -7.42 -10.06
CA ALA A 104 5.91 -8.26 -9.37
C ALA A 104 6.11 -8.10 -7.87
N THR A 105 5.04 -7.74 -7.15
CA THR A 105 5.05 -7.60 -5.69
C THR A 105 3.99 -8.49 -5.09
N ILE A 106 4.34 -9.28 -4.08
CA ILE A 106 3.40 -9.98 -3.22
C ILE A 106 3.38 -9.28 -1.86
N HIS A 107 2.18 -9.03 -1.36
CA HIS A 107 1.90 -8.44 -0.06
C HIS A 107 1.23 -9.47 0.85
N GLN A 108 1.57 -9.48 2.13
CA GLN A 108 0.86 -10.19 3.19
C GLN A 108 0.36 -9.18 4.19
N PHE A 109 -0.97 -9.03 4.28
CA PHE A 109 -1.61 -8.06 5.16
C PHE A 109 -2.12 -8.68 6.45
N ASN A 110 -1.83 -8.03 7.58
CA ASN A 110 -2.28 -8.48 8.89
C ASN A 110 -2.68 -7.30 9.79
N LEU A 111 -3.64 -7.52 10.69
CA LEU A 111 -3.93 -6.58 11.77
C LEU A 111 -2.81 -6.64 12.82
N PRO A 112 -2.18 -5.53 13.23
CA PRO A 112 -1.29 -5.50 14.39
C PRO A 112 -2.08 -5.71 15.68
N GLU A 113 -3.28 -5.14 15.80
CA GLU A 113 -4.09 -5.14 17.02
C GLU A 113 -5.38 -5.97 16.85
N GLY A 114 -6.05 -6.24 17.97
CA GLY A 114 -7.31 -6.97 17.98
C GLY A 114 -8.50 -6.11 17.54
N TYR A 115 -9.48 -6.75 16.91
CA TYR A 115 -10.71 -6.09 16.48
C TYR A 115 -11.91 -6.99 16.73
N LEU A 116 -13.00 -6.40 17.25
CA LEU A 116 -14.30 -7.06 17.37
C LEU A 116 -15.28 -6.48 16.35
N LYS A 117 -15.88 -7.32 15.55
CA LYS A 117 -17.01 -6.97 14.68
C LYS A 117 -18.28 -7.63 15.18
N ASN A 118 -19.25 -6.83 15.62
CA ASN A 118 -20.52 -7.33 16.20
C ASN A 118 -20.30 -8.36 17.33
N GLY A 119 -19.30 -8.12 18.19
CA GLY A 119 -18.95 -9.02 19.29
C GLY A 119 -18.13 -10.27 18.91
N ILE A 120 -17.82 -10.46 17.63
CA ILE A 120 -17.01 -11.58 17.12
C ILE A 120 -15.58 -11.08 16.91
N LYS A 121 -14.60 -11.80 17.46
CA LYS A 121 -13.18 -11.49 17.26
C LYS A 121 -12.80 -11.81 15.82
N VAL A 122 -12.27 -10.79 15.12
CA VAL A 122 -11.71 -10.93 13.77
C VAL A 122 -10.29 -11.48 13.86
N ASP A 123 -9.95 -12.48 13.04
CA ASP A 123 -8.60 -12.99 12.93
C ASP A 123 -7.67 -11.90 12.32
N LYS A 124 -6.39 -11.93 12.71
CA LYS A 124 -5.42 -10.93 12.29
C LYS A 124 -5.00 -11.07 10.82
N ASN A 125 -5.08 -12.25 10.24
CA ASN A 125 -4.73 -12.47 8.83
C ASN A 125 -5.82 -11.92 7.90
N LEU A 126 -5.49 -10.91 7.09
CA LEU A 126 -6.41 -10.27 6.15
C LEU A 126 -6.33 -10.84 4.74
N GLY A 127 -5.21 -11.45 4.38
CA GLY A 127 -5.00 -12.02 3.05
C GLY A 127 -3.74 -11.54 2.36
N GLN A 128 -3.65 -11.85 1.08
CA GLN A 128 -2.50 -11.56 0.22
C GLN A 128 -2.93 -10.82 -1.04
N GLU A 129 -2.09 -9.89 -1.49
CA GLU A 129 -2.25 -9.22 -2.79
C GLU A 129 -1.04 -9.51 -3.66
N LEU A 130 -1.28 -9.82 -4.91
CA LEU A 130 -0.25 -9.93 -5.94
C LEU A 130 -0.46 -8.80 -6.95
N ASP A 131 0.55 -7.97 -7.09
CA ASP A 131 0.61 -6.88 -8.07
C ASP A 131 1.64 -7.17 -9.14
N ILE A 132 1.28 -7.00 -10.40
CA ILE A 132 2.18 -7.13 -11.54
C ILE A 132 2.09 -5.86 -12.38
N VAL A 133 3.22 -5.23 -12.65
CA VAL A 133 3.31 -4.02 -13.48
C VAL A 133 4.34 -4.22 -14.59
N TYR A 134 3.88 -4.10 -15.82
CA TYR A 134 4.71 -4.07 -17.00
C TYR A 134 4.92 -2.64 -17.48
N ASN A 135 6.16 -2.28 -17.79
CA ASN A 135 6.52 -0.99 -18.37
C ASN A 135 7.28 -1.20 -19.66
N GLN A 136 6.93 -0.47 -20.73
CA GLN A 136 7.62 -0.46 -22.01
C GLN A 136 7.83 0.97 -22.48
N LYS A 137 9.09 1.39 -22.64
CA LYS A 137 9.43 2.61 -23.36
C LYS A 137 9.38 2.32 -24.85
N LEU A 138 8.54 3.05 -25.60
CA LEU A 138 8.49 2.99 -27.05
C LEU A 138 9.58 3.88 -27.65
N ASP A 139 9.72 5.10 -27.10
CA ASP A 139 10.78 6.06 -27.44
C ASP A 139 11.12 6.95 -26.22
N ASN A 140 11.76 8.10 -26.45
CA ASN A 140 12.13 9.04 -25.39
C ASN A 140 10.94 9.83 -24.81
N VAL A 141 9.81 9.85 -25.51
CA VAL A 141 8.61 10.64 -25.20
C VAL A 141 7.47 9.74 -24.75
N ILE A 142 7.34 8.56 -25.32
CA ILE A 142 6.18 7.69 -25.16
C ILE A 142 6.55 6.40 -24.42
N SER A 143 5.77 6.06 -23.42
CA SER A 143 5.82 4.74 -22.76
C SER A 143 4.43 4.21 -22.45
N ILE A 144 4.32 2.88 -22.43
CA ILE A 144 3.12 2.16 -22.03
C ILE A 144 3.38 1.50 -20.69
N LYS A 145 2.38 1.56 -19.80
CA LYS A 145 2.35 0.79 -18.55
C LYS A 145 1.06 -0.01 -18.50
N ALA A 146 1.16 -1.25 -18.08
CA ALA A 146 0.01 -2.11 -17.81
C ALA A 146 0.16 -2.74 -16.44
N GLY A 147 -0.90 -2.79 -15.67
CA GLY A 147 -0.92 -3.42 -14.35
C GLY A 147 -2.05 -4.41 -14.22
N PHE A 148 -1.78 -5.44 -13.44
CA PHE A 148 -2.74 -6.45 -13.02
C PHE A 148 -2.54 -6.72 -11.55
N SER A 149 -3.62 -6.76 -10.77
CA SER A 149 -3.62 -7.06 -9.35
C SER A 149 -4.69 -8.08 -9.00
N THR A 150 -4.39 -8.94 -8.03
CA THR A 150 -5.35 -9.87 -7.45
C THR A 150 -5.17 -9.92 -5.95
N PHE A 151 -6.29 -9.87 -5.21
CA PHE A 151 -6.31 -9.99 -3.76
C PHE A 151 -7.02 -11.28 -3.35
N PHE A 152 -6.31 -12.12 -2.63
CA PHE A 152 -6.82 -13.34 -1.99
C PHE A 152 -7.19 -13.00 -0.56
N TYR A 153 -8.46 -12.71 -0.32
CA TYR A 153 -8.94 -12.28 0.98
C TYR A 153 -9.35 -13.44 1.89
N THR A 154 -9.19 -13.23 3.17
CA THR A 154 -9.65 -14.15 4.20
C THR A 154 -11.07 -13.78 4.65
N GLN A 155 -11.70 -14.69 5.40
CA GLN A 155 -12.96 -14.41 6.05
C GLN A 155 -12.89 -13.17 6.97
N SER A 156 -11.74 -12.93 7.60
CA SER A 156 -11.49 -11.74 8.42
C SER A 156 -11.56 -10.45 7.61
N MET A 157 -11.00 -10.44 6.40
CA MET A 157 -11.07 -9.30 5.50
C MET A 157 -12.52 -9.04 5.06
N GLU A 158 -13.28 -10.08 4.71
CA GLU A 158 -14.70 -9.95 4.37
C GLU A 158 -15.50 -9.35 5.53
N GLN A 159 -15.27 -9.86 6.75
CA GLN A 159 -15.92 -9.34 7.96
C GLN A 159 -15.58 -7.86 8.20
N LEU A 160 -14.29 -7.47 8.10
CA LEU A 160 -13.87 -6.08 8.25
C LEU A 160 -14.56 -5.15 7.26
N LYS A 161 -14.64 -5.57 5.99
CA LYS A 161 -15.29 -4.78 4.92
C LYS A 161 -16.82 -4.87 4.92
N GLY A 162 -17.41 -5.61 5.87
CA GLY A 162 -18.86 -5.75 6.00
C GLY A 162 -19.50 -6.60 4.88
N ARG A 163 -18.72 -7.48 4.26
CA ARG A 163 -19.20 -8.44 3.27
C ARG A 163 -19.75 -9.69 3.97
N ILE A 164 -20.61 -10.43 3.26
CA ILE A 164 -21.08 -11.74 3.71
C ILE A 164 -19.91 -12.72 3.54
N PRO A 165 -19.51 -13.46 4.59
CA PRO A 165 -18.42 -14.42 4.50
C PRO A 165 -18.66 -15.53 3.46
N ASN A 166 -17.58 -15.99 2.84
CA ASN A 166 -17.57 -17.08 1.85
C ASN A 166 -18.32 -16.79 0.55
N GLN A 167 -18.41 -15.53 0.12
CA GLN A 167 -18.99 -15.15 -1.18
C GLN A 167 -17.98 -15.08 -2.32
N GLY A 168 -16.73 -15.31 -2.06
CA GLY A 168 -15.65 -15.35 -3.05
C GLY A 168 -14.32 -15.51 -2.33
N ASP A 169 -13.27 -15.79 -3.10
CA ASP A 169 -11.92 -16.04 -2.59
C ASP A 169 -10.88 -15.03 -3.10
N HIS A 170 -11.20 -14.29 -4.15
CA HIS A 170 -10.29 -13.30 -4.74
C HIS A 170 -11.03 -12.16 -5.44
N ALA A 171 -10.33 -11.05 -5.62
CA ALA A 171 -10.75 -9.91 -6.42
C ALA A 171 -9.67 -9.58 -7.44
N LEU A 172 -10.06 -9.04 -8.59
CA LEU A 172 -9.17 -8.73 -9.71
C LEU A 172 -9.28 -7.25 -10.07
N PHE A 173 -8.14 -6.67 -10.45
CA PHE A 173 -8.05 -5.32 -10.97
C PHE A 173 -7.02 -5.25 -12.09
N GLY A 174 -7.29 -4.48 -13.13
CA GLY A 174 -6.37 -4.27 -14.24
C GLY A 174 -6.45 -2.86 -14.79
N TRP A 175 -5.32 -2.34 -15.27
CA TRP A 175 -5.24 -1.01 -15.85
C TRP A 175 -4.22 -0.94 -16.99
N LEU A 176 -4.42 0.02 -17.87
CA LEU A 176 -3.51 0.37 -18.96
C LEU A 176 -3.31 1.88 -19.00
N MET A 177 -2.06 2.33 -19.10
CA MET A 177 -1.70 3.74 -19.12
C MET A 177 -0.75 4.04 -20.28
N LEU A 178 -1.08 5.02 -21.09
CA LEU A 178 -0.17 5.66 -22.04
C LEU A 178 0.43 6.92 -21.39
N VAL A 179 1.74 6.98 -21.30
CA VAL A 179 2.47 8.12 -20.72
C VAL A 179 3.18 8.87 -21.85
N VAL A 180 2.82 10.13 -22.05
CA VAL A 180 3.44 11.03 -23.05
C VAL A 180 4.12 12.18 -22.30
N LYS A 181 5.44 12.35 -22.51
CA LYS A 181 6.27 13.39 -21.87
C LYS A 181 6.95 14.25 -22.97
N PRO A 182 6.21 15.17 -23.62
CA PRO A 182 6.81 16.03 -24.63
C PRO A 182 7.82 17.00 -23.98
N SER A 183 8.94 17.25 -24.67
CA SER A 183 9.87 18.32 -24.32
C SER A 183 9.55 19.54 -25.16
N LEU A 184 9.28 20.70 -24.53
CA LEU A 184 9.10 21.97 -25.18
C LEU A 184 10.40 22.77 -25.03
N THR A 185 11.10 23.03 -26.15
CA THR A 185 12.24 23.92 -26.17
C THR A 185 11.81 25.24 -26.81
N ILE A 186 11.77 26.33 -26.04
CA ILE A 186 11.55 27.69 -26.57
C ILE A 186 12.91 28.29 -26.84
N GLN A 187 13.31 28.41 -28.13
CA GLN A 187 14.45 29.18 -28.51
C GLN A 187 14.09 30.67 -28.58
N LYS A 188 14.71 31.48 -27.74
CA LYS A 188 14.61 32.94 -27.82
C LYS A 188 15.47 33.39 -29.03
N VAL A 189 14.83 33.79 -30.12
CA VAL A 189 15.53 34.44 -31.22
C VAL A 189 16.10 35.74 -30.65
N ARG A 190 17.44 35.85 -30.61
CA ARG A 190 18.09 37.12 -30.31
C ARG A 190 18.05 37.94 -31.62
N ASP A 191 17.21 38.95 -31.62
CA ASP A 191 17.32 40.00 -32.63
C ASP A 191 18.71 40.64 -32.50
N HIS A 192 19.54 40.46 -33.47
CA HIS A 192 20.79 41.23 -33.59
C HIS A 192 20.43 42.64 -34.08
N PRO A 193 20.95 43.70 -33.42
CA PRO A 193 20.78 45.08 -33.87
C PRO A 193 21.52 45.34 -35.21
#